data_ee5b8a9abed8eb0488741b2f0e348f3e
#
_entry.id   ee5b8a9abed8eb0488741b2f0e348f3e
#
_cell.length_a   1.000
_cell.length_b   1.000
_cell.length_c   1.000
_cell.angle_alpha   90.00
_cell.angle_beta   90.00
_cell.angle_gamma   90.00
#
_symmetry.space_group_name_H-M   'P 1'
#
loop_
_entity.id
_entity.type
_entity.pdbx_description
1 polymer ?
#
loop_
_entity_poly.entity_id
_entity_poly.type
_entity_poly.pdbx_seq_one_letter_code
_entity_poly.pdbx_strand_id
1 'polypeptide(L)'
;MIPGQFVEVRIDQTPSVFLRRPISICFVDRTVNELWLLVATIGDGTRWLGTLKVGDIVNCVLPLGNGFAPLQSSHIPRLPLLIGGGVGVAPLLYLGACLQQAGSEVTFLLGGRSAKDVLLLDEFKKYGRVQVTTEDATLGEKGFVTNHSVLTNEHFDAIYTCGPTPMMKAVVRYAREKHIECEASLENMMACGLGACLCCVEKTTEGNLCVCKEGPVFNMNRLLW
;
A
#
# COMPACT_ATOMS: atom_id res chain seq x y z
N MET A 1 -9.74 -12.17 3.49
CA MET A 1 -8.69 -11.26 3.04
C MET A 1 -8.49 -10.20 4.09
N ILE A 2 -7.25 -9.76 4.30
CA ILE A 2 -6.88 -8.69 5.24
C ILE A 2 -6.11 -7.59 4.51
N PRO A 3 -6.15 -6.33 5.00
CA PRO A 3 -5.40 -5.22 4.39
C PRO A 3 -3.91 -5.49 4.30
N GLY A 4 -3.29 -5.13 3.19
CA GLY A 4 -1.87 -5.36 2.91
C GLY A 4 -1.56 -6.63 2.12
N GLN A 5 -2.50 -7.56 1.99
CA GLN A 5 -2.37 -8.70 1.09
C GLN A 5 -2.46 -8.28 -0.39
N PHE A 6 -2.02 -9.17 -1.28
CA PHE A 6 -2.01 -8.94 -2.72
C PHE A 6 -2.58 -10.13 -3.48
N VAL A 7 -2.72 -9.97 -4.78
CA VAL A 7 -3.14 -11.00 -5.73
C VAL A 7 -2.09 -11.14 -6.84
N GLU A 8 -1.92 -12.32 -7.37
CA GLU A 8 -1.16 -12.59 -8.59
C GLU A 8 -2.10 -12.75 -9.78
N VAL A 9 -2.19 -11.73 -10.63
CA VAL A 9 -3.08 -11.69 -11.79
C VAL A 9 -2.39 -12.28 -13.01
N ARG A 10 -3.05 -13.27 -13.66
CA ARG A 10 -2.58 -13.82 -14.93
C ARG A 10 -2.84 -12.82 -16.06
N ILE A 11 -1.84 -12.65 -16.90
CA ILE A 11 -1.95 -11.84 -18.11
C ILE A 11 -2.20 -12.78 -19.29
N ASP A 12 -3.35 -12.64 -19.90
CA ASP A 12 -3.73 -13.43 -21.06
C ASP A 12 -3.50 -12.62 -22.35
N GLN A 13 -3.42 -13.31 -23.51
CA GLN A 13 -3.31 -12.70 -24.83
C GLN A 13 -2.10 -11.76 -25.07
N THR A 14 -1.11 -11.82 -24.19
CA THR A 14 0.14 -11.03 -24.33
C THR A 14 1.32 -12.01 -24.33
N PRO A 15 1.75 -12.53 -25.50
CA PRO A 15 2.75 -13.60 -25.60
C PRO A 15 4.10 -13.30 -24.98
N SER A 16 4.47 -12.03 -24.84
CA SER A 16 5.71 -11.58 -24.19
C SER A 16 5.64 -11.56 -22.66
N VAL A 17 4.47 -11.78 -22.07
CA VAL A 17 4.25 -11.68 -20.62
C VAL A 17 3.96 -13.05 -20.03
N PHE A 18 4.99 -13.71 -19.52
CA PHE A 18 4.88 -15.07 -18.96
C PHE A 18 4.48 -15.10 -17.49
N LEU A 19 4.87 -14.07 -16.71
CA LEU A 19 4.65 -14.04 -15.28
C LEU A 19 3.34 -13.32 -14.94
N ARG A 20 2.68 -13.78 -13.89
CA ARG A 20 1.59 -13.05 -13.25
C ARG A 20 2.07 -11.68 -12.76
N ARG A 21 1.13 -10.79 -12.48
CA ARG A 21 1.42 -9.47 -11.91
C ARG A 21 0.91 -9.39 -10.48
N PRO A 22 1.80 -9.10 -9.51
CA PRO A 22 1.39 -8.83 -8.14
C PRO A 22 0.70 -7.48 -8.08
N ILE A 23 -0.53 -7.49 -7.59
CA ILE A 23 -1.34 -6.27 -7.41
C ILE A 23 -1.87 -6.27 -5.99
N SER A 24 -1.63 -5.20 -5.25
CA SER A 24 -2.15 -5.02 -3.90
C SER A 24 -3.68 -5.01 -3.88
N ILE A 25 -4.27 -5.66 -2.89
CA ILE A 25 -5.71 -5.56 -2.63
C ILE A 25 -6.01 -4.14 -2.16
N CYS A 26 -6.76 -3.39 -2.98
CA CYS A 26 -7.13 -2.01 -2.70
C CYS A 26 -8.33 -1.94 -1.74
N PHE A 27 -9.34 -2.76 -1.98
CA PHE A 27 -10.54 -2.84 -1.14
C PHE A 27 -11.23 -4.19 -1.28
N VAL A 28 -11.96 -4.59 -0.24
CA VAL A 28 -12.82 -5.79 -0.26
C VAL A 28 -14.20 -5.39 0.24
N ASP A 29 -15.17 -5.35 -0.64
CA ASP A 29 -16.57 -5.20 -0.27
C ASP A 29 -17.23 -6.57 -0.16
N ARG A 30 -17.46 -7.00 1.08
CA ARG A 30 -18.09 -8.30 1.37
C ARG A 30 -19.59 -8.32 1.13
N THR A 31 -20.23 -7.15 1.09
CA THR A 31 -21.69 -7.04 0.95
C THR A 31 -22.14 -7.36 -0.47
N VAL A 32 -21.33 -6.98 -1.44
CA VAL A 32 -21.56 -7.20 -2.88
C VAL A 32 -20.57 -8.19 -3.50
N ASN A 33 -19.68 -8.79 -2.68
CA ASN A 33 -18.65 -9.74 -3.09
C ASN A 33 -17.70 -9.16 -4.16
N GLU A 34 -17.23 -7.94 -3.94
CA GLU A 34 -16.31 -7.24 -4.83
C GLU A 34 -14.90 -7.14 -4.26
N LEU A 35 -13.92 -7.27 -5.14
CA LEU A 35 -12.50 -7.02 -4.89
C LEU A 35 -12.02 -5.90 -5.79
N TRP A 36 -11.45 -4.85 -5.21
CA TRP A 36 -10.89 -3.73 -5.96
C TRP A 36 -9.37 -3.85 -6.10
N LEU A 37 -8.89 -3.66 -7.30
CA LEU A 37 -7.47 -3.62 -7.62
C LEU A 37 -7.15 -2.28 -8.29
N LEU A 38 -6.21 -1.53 -7.74
CA LEU A 38 -5.72 -0.30 -8.35
C LEU A 38 -4.47 -0.62 -9.17
N VAL A 39 -4.53 -0.41 -10.47
CA VAL A 39 -3.48 -0.84 -11.41
C VAL A 39 -2.89 0.35 -12.15
N ALA A 40 -1.59 0.59 -12.00
CA ALA A 40 -0.85 1.54 -12.84
C ALA A 40 -0.45 0.86 -14.16
N THR A 41 -0.85 1.42 -15.29
CA THR A 41 -0.60 0.86 -16.64
C THR A 41 0.81 1.20 -17.15
N ILE A 42 1.83 0.66 -16.49
CA ILE A 42 3.26 1.00 -16.75
C ILE A 42 3.90 0.05 -17.76
N GLY A 43 3.72 -1.26 -17.60
CA GLY A 43 4.32 -2.30 -18.44
C GLY A 43 3.27 -3.02 -19.30
N ASP A 44 3.71 -3.92 -20.21
CA ASP A 44 2.81 -4.63 -21.15
C ASP A 44 1.69 -5.38 -20.45
N GLY A 45 1.99 -6.09 -19.37
CA GLY A 45 0.97 -6.82 -18.62
C GLY A 45 -0.07 -5.92 -17.97
N THR A 46 0.35 -4.81 -17.37
CA THR A 46 -0.60 -3.86 -16.74
C THR A 46 -1.33 -3.01 -17.78
N ARG A 47 -0.73 -2.76 -18.95
CA ARG A 47 -1.45 -2.16 -20.09
C ARG A 47 -2.56 -3.07 -20.58
N TRP A 48 -2.30 -4.38 -20.68
CA TRP A 48 -3.34 -5.36 -21.02
C TRP A 48 -4.48 -5.35 -20.00
N LEU A 49 -4.17 -5.33 -18.70
CA LEU A 49 -5.21 -5.21 -17.66
C LEU A 49 -6.08 -3.96 -17.85
N GLY A 50 -5.48 -2.85 -18.27
CA GLY A 50 -6.20 -1.61 -18.59
C GLY A 50 -7.12 -1.68 -19.82
N THR A 51 -7.06 -2.74 -20.62
CA THR A 51 -7.96 -2.93 -21.78
C THR A 51 -9.19 -3.78 -21.47
N LEU A 52 -9.24 -4.41 -20.29
CA LEU A 52 -10.35 -5.25 -19.87
C LEU A 52 -11.65 -4.45 -19.74
N LYS A 53 -12.74 -5.12 -20.02
CA LYS A 53 -14.09 -4.57 -19.97
C LYS A 53 -14.95 -5.31 -18.97
N VAL A 54 -16.07 -4.71 -18.60
CA VAL A 54 -17.09 -5.36 -17.77
C VAL A 54 -17.54 -6.67 -18.44
N GLY A 55 -17.49 -7.76 -17.67
CA GLY A 55 -17.80 -9.12 -18.13
C GLY A 55 -16.57 -9.96 -18.49
N ASP A 56 -15.38 -9.35 -18.63
CA ASP A 56 -14.15 -10.12 -18.85
C ASP A 56 -13.75 -10.91 -17.59
N ILE A 57 -13.24 -12.12 -17.80
CA ILE A 57 -12.84 -13.01 -16.71
C ILE A 57 -11.33 -12.87 -16.46
N VAL A 58 -10.98 -12.62 -15.20
CA VAL A 58 -9.59 -12.50 -14.75
C VAL A 58 -9.21 -13.69 -13.88
N ASN A 59 -8.09 -14.34 -14.22
CA ASN A 59 -7.55 -15.46 -13.43
C ASN A 59 -6.57 -14.94 -12.39
N CYS A 60 -6.90 -15.13 -11.10
CA CYS A 60 -6.11 -14.66 -9.97
C CYS A 60 -5.73 -15.80 -9.03
N VAL A 61 -4.53 -15.71 -8.43
CA VAL A 61 -4.17 -16.45 -7.23
C VAL A 61 -4.25 -15.47 -6.05
N LEU A 62 -5.12 -15.74 -5.10
CA LEU A 62 -5.42 -14.84 -3.96
C LEU A 62 -6.00 -15.61 -2.77
N PRO A 63 -5.93 -15.04 -1.53
CA PRO A 63 -5.06 -13.95 -1.13
C PRO A 63 -3.63 -14.43 -0.94
N LEU A 64 -2.65 -13.55 -1.17
CA LEU A 64 -1.23 -13.83 -0.98
C LEU A 64 -0.59 -12.83 0.00
N GLY A 65 0.48 -13.26 0.65
CA GLY A 65 1.25 -12.44 1.59
C GLY A 65 0.57 -12.21 2.94
N ASN A 66 1.30 -11.54 3.82
CA ASN A 66 0.87 -11.13 5.15
C ASN A 66 0.45 -9.67 5.14
N GLY A 67 -0.65 -9.37 5.82
CA GLY A 67 -1.18 -8.01 5.92
C GLY A 67 -0.64 -7.22 7.11
N PHE A 68 -1.18 -6.02 7.30
CA PHE A 68 -0.85 -5.14 8.41
C PHE A 68 -1.26 -5.75 9.76
N ALA A 69 -0.38 -5.61 10.76
CA ALA A 69 -0.50 -6.26 12.06
C ALA A 69 -1.64 -5.74 12.97
N PRO A 70 -2.05 -4.45 12.98
CA PRO A 70 -2.94 -3.94 14.02
C PRO A 70 -4.29 -4.64 14.06
N LEU A 71 -4.78 -5.12 12.93
CA LEU A 71 -6.06 -5.86 12.88
C LEU A 71 -5.94 -7.33 13.31
N GLN A 72 -4.71 -7.79 13.56
CA GLN A 72 -4.40 -9.14 14.04
C GLN A 72 -3.90 -9.13 15.49
N SER A 73 -3.71 -7.95 16.08
CA SER A 73 -3.24 -7.73 17.45
C SER A 73 -4.40 -7.36 18.39
N SER A 74 -4.15 -7.47 19.69
CA SER A 74 -5.08 -6.97 20.72
C SER A 74 -5.05 -5.45 20.89
N HIS A 75 -4.15 -4.76 20.21
CA HIS A 75 -3.98 -3.31 20.33
C HIS A 75 -4.23 -2.64 18.98
N ILE A 76 -5.38 -1.96 18.87
CA ILE A 76 -5.75 -1.16 17.71
C ILE A 76 -5.32 0.28 17.99
N PRO A 77 -4.53 0.93 17.10
CA PRO A 77 -4.12 2.32 17.29
C PRO A 77 -5.32 3.25 17.27
N ARG A 78 -5.30 4.26 18.13
CA ARG A 78 -6.36 5.27 18.20
C ARG A 78 -6.21 6.35 17.13
N LEU A 79 -4.99 6.81 16.90
CA LEU A 79 -4.66 7.92 16.00
C LEU A 79 -3.67 7.48 14.91
N PRO A 80 -4.03 6.53 14.04
CA PRO A 80 -3.14 6.05 12.99
C PRO A 80 -2.98 7.08 11.86
N LEU A 81 -1.76 7.18 11.33
CA LEU A 81 -1.43 7.95 10.14
C LEU A 81 -1.05 6.99 9.00
N LEU A 82 -1.80 7.05 7.90
CA LEU A 82 -1.60 6.23 6.72
C LEU A 82 -0.99 7.08 5.60
N ILE A 83 0.28 6.84 5.26
CA ILE A 83 1.04 7.65 4.31
C ILE A 83 1.25 6.88 3.02
N GLY A 84 0.72 7.40 1.91
CA GLY A 84 0.81 6.74 0.62
C GLY A 84 1.21 7.65 -0.53
N GLY A 85 1.80 7.07 -1.58
CA GLY A 85 2.20 7.81 -2.78
C GLY A 85 1.92 7.04 -4.06
N GLY A 86 1.33 7.74 -5.04
CA GLY A 86 0.97 7.14 -6.32
C GLY A 86 0.05 5.91 -6.16
N VAL A 87 0.30 4.85 -6.94
CA VAL A 87 -0.49 3.60 -6.86
C VAL A 87 -0.31 2.85 -5.53
N GLY A 88 0.78 3.14 -4.78
CA GLY A 88 1.01 2.55 -3.46
C GLY A 88 -0.02 2.95 -2.39
N VAL A 89 -0.93 3.88 -2.68
CA VAL A 89 -2.07 4.17 -1.80
C VAL A 89 -3.06 3.00 -1.70
N ALA A 90 -3.03 2.06 -2.66
CA ALA A 90 -4.00 0.98 -2.77
C ALA A 90 -4.22 0.20 -1.46
N PRO A 91 -3.20 -0.43 -0.83
CA PRO A 91 -3.43 -1.24 0.37
C PRO A 91 -3.86 -0.41 1.59
N LEU A 92 -3.65 0.91 1.56
CA LEU A 92 -3.98 1.80 2.66
C LEU A 92 -5.48 2.16 2.72
N LEU A 93 -6.21 2.08 1.61
CA LEU A 93 -7.65 2.33 1.59
C LEU A 93 -8.39 1.29 2.42
N TYR A 94 -8.13 0.02 2.17
CA TYR A 94 -8.76 -1.07 2.90
C TYR A 94 -8.32 -1.10 4.38
N LEU A 95 -7.05 -0.80 4.66
CA LEU A 95 -6.56 -0.67 6.03
C LEU A 95 -7.31 0.43 6.78
N GLY A 96 -7.43 1.61 6.18
CA GLY A 96 -8.12 2.73 6.80
C GLY A 96 -9.58 2.46 7.08
N ALA A 97 -10.28 1.81 6.14
CA ALA A 97 -11.67 1.39 6.34
C ALA A 97 -11.82 0.42 7.53
N CYS A 98 -10.91 -0.56 7.64
CA CYS A 98 -10.93 -1.51 8.75
C CYS A 98 -10.58 -0.85 10.10
N LEU A 99 -9.61 0.06 10.13
CA LEU A 99 -9.24 0.80 11.34
C LEU A 99 -10.36 1.73 11.80
N GLN A 100 -10.99 2.47 10.87
CA GLN A 100 -12.14 3.31 11.16
C GLN A 100 -13.31 2.49 11.73
N GLN A 101 -13.59 1.34 11.13
CA GLN A 101 -14.62 0.42 11.64
C GLN A 101 -14.28 -0.10 13.05
N ALA A 102 -13.01 -0.24 13.36
CA ALA A 102 -12.52 -0.65 14.68
C ALA A 102 -12.48 0.50 15.71
N GLY A 103 -12.88 1.72 15.33
CA GLY A 103 -12.98 2.89 16.21
C GLY A 103 -11.78 3.84 16.19
N SER A 104 -10.82 3.66 15.26
CA SER A 104 -9.68 4.58 15.10
C SER A 104 -10.10 5.89 14.43
N GLU A 105 -9.45 6.98 14.82
CA GLU A 105 -9.52 8.29 14.17
C GLU A 105 -8.47 8.38 13.06
N VAL A 106 -8.77 7.81 11.89
CA VAL A 106 -7.83 7.64 10.80
C VAL A 106 -7.47 8.95 10.12
N THR A 107 -6.18 9.20 9.92
CA THR A 107 -5.66 10.27 9.06
C THR A 107 -4.88 9.66 7.90
N PHE A 108 -5.20 10.07 6.68
CA PHE A 108 -4.46 9.74 5.47
C PHE A 108 -3.60 10.94 5.05
N LEU A 109 -2.35 10.69 4.66
CA LEU A 109 -1.47 11.65 4.03
C LEU A 109 -1.07 11.12 2.66
N LEU A 110 -1.65 11.68 1.60
CA LEU A 110 -1.49 11.22 0.23
C LEU A 110 -0.52 12.14 -0.51
N GLY A 111 0.53 11.55 -1.08
CA GLY A 111 1.55 12.26 -1.85
C GLY A 111 1.46 11.98 -3.34
N GLY A 112 1.73 13.02 -4.15
CA GLY A 112 1.85 12.91 -5.59
C GLY A 112 2.81 13.95 -6.17
N ARG A 113 3.22 13.80 -7.43
CA ARG A 113 3.96 14.85 -8.13
C ARG A 113 3.05 16.03 -8.46
N SER A 114 1.80 15.72 -8.79
CA SER A 114 0.74 16.68 -9.11
C SER A 114 -0.61 16.17 -8.62
N ALA A 115 -1.65 16.97 -8.70
CA ALA A 115 -3.03 16.60 -8.37
C ALA A 115 -3.51 15.34 -9.10
N LYS A 116 -3.02 15.06 -10.31
CA LYS A 116 -3.38 13.90 -11.13
C LYS A 116 -2.84 12.60 -10.55
N ASP A 117 -1.78 12.66 -9.74
CA ASP A 117 -1.16 11.50 -9.11
C ASP A 117 -1.79 11.16 -7.74
N VAL A 118 -2.70 12.01 -7.24
CA VAL A 118 -3.45 11.77 -6.00
C VAL A 118 -4.70 10.96 -6.34
N LEU A 119 -4.60 9.65 -6.16
CA LEU A 119 -5.62 8.70 -6.58
C LEU A 119 -6.66 8.44 -5.49
N LEU A 120 -7.89 8.13 -5.87
CA LEU A 120 -8.99 7.69 -4.99
C LEU A 120 -9.33 8.67 -3.84
N LEU A 121 -9.07 9.97 -4.01
CA LEU A 121 -9.23 10.97 -2.96
C LEU A 121 -10.62 10.91 -2.27
N ASP A 122 -11.69 10.78 -3.05
CA ASP A 122 -13.05 10.77 -2.52
C ASP A 122 -13.39 9.43 -1.81
N GLU A 123 -12.74 8.34 -2.20
CA GLU A 123 -12.86 7.07 -1.47
C GLU A 123 -12.17 7.16 -0.10
N PHE A 124 -10.97 7.73 -0.03
CA PHE A 124 -10.26 7.93 1.24
C PHE A 124 -11.04 8.80 2.23
N LYS A 125 -11.70 9.86 1.76
CA LYS A 125 -12.54 10.75 2.58
C LYS A 125 -13.70 10.04 3.29
N LYS A 126 -14.14 8.88 2.80
CA LYS A 126 -15.19 8.09 3.44
C LYS A 126 -14.74 7.44 4.75
N TYR A 127 -13.43 7.23 4.91
CA TYR A 127 -12.88 6.43 6.01
C TYR A 127 -11.98 7.21 6.96
N GLY A 128 -11.72 8.49 6.69
CA GLY A 128 -10.92 9.31 7.58
C GLY A 128 -10.62 10.70 7.03
N ARG A 129 -9.87 11.45 7.81
CA ARG A 129 -9.39 12.77 7.40
C ARG A 129 -8.27 12.61 6.37
N VAL A 130 -8.33 13.36 5.27
CA VAL A 130 -7.34 13.29 4.21
C VAL A 130 -6.53 14.58 4.14
N GLN A 131 -5.21 14.44 4.22
CA GLN A 131 -4.21 15.46 3.96
C GLN A 131 -3.50 15.13 2.64
N VAL A 132 -3.09 16.14 1.90
CA VAL A 132 -2.49 15.96 0.58
C VAL A 132 -1.25 16.83 0.45
N THR A 133 -0.22 16.29 -0.20
CA THR A 133 0.93 17.05 -0.66
C THR A 133 1.24 16.75 -2.11
N THR A 134 1.60 17.79 -2.89
CA THR A 134 2.09 17.62 -4.26
C THR A 134 3.37 18.40 -4.46
N GLU A 135 4.29 17.83 -5.25
CA GLU A 135 5.58 18.48 -5.51
C GLU A 135 5.43 19.81 -6.23
N ASP A 136 4.43 19.91 -7.13
CA ASP A 136 4.13 21.11 -7.93
C ASP A 136 3.13 22.08 -7.26
N ALA A 137 2.64 21.77 -6.05
CA ALA A 137 1.63 22.58 -5.33
C ALA A 137 0.26 22.69 -6.03
N THR A 138 -0.10 21.76 -6.91
CA THR A 138 -1.40 21.78 -7.60
C THR A 138 -2.54 21.28 -6.72
N LEU A 139 -2.23 20.56 -5.61
CA LEU A 139 -3.19 20.12 -4.62
C LEU A 139 -2.52 19.96 -3.26
N GLY A 140 -3.15 20.45 -2.20
CA GLY A 140 -2.66 20.36 -0.83
C GLY A 140 -1.41 21.20 -0.57
N GLU A 141 -0.56 20.76 0.34
CA GLU A 141 0.72 21.43 0.65
C GLU A 141 1.78 21.10 -0.42
N LYS A 142 2.70 22.03 -0.63
CA LYS A 142 3.83 21.83 -1.55
C LYS A 142 4.91 20.97 -0.93
N GLY A 143 5.37 19.96 -1.64
CA GLY A 143 6.56 19.18 -1.27
C GLY A 143 6.30 17.67 -1.19
N PHE A 144 7.12 16.99 -0.39
CA PHE A 144 7.00 15.55 -0.13
C PHE A 144 6.13 15.29 1.11
N VAL A 145 5.61 14.09 1.26
CA VAL A 145 4.81 13.69 2.43
C VAL A 145 5.50 14.00 3.75
N THR A 146 6.82 13.89 3.81
CA THR A 146 7.61 14.19 5.02
C THR A 146 7.77 15.69 5.31
N ASN A 147 7.33 16.56 4.40
CA ASN A 147 7.34 18.02 4.61
C ASN A 147 5.99 18.56 5.09
N HIS A 148 4.92 17.75 5.04
CA HIS A 148 3.57 18.20 5.36
C HIS A 148 3.45 18.63 6.83
N SER A 149 2.78 19.74 7.07
CA SER A 149 2.63 20.36 8.39
C SER A 149 1.93 19.47 9.42
N VAL A 150 1.11 18.54 8.99
CA VAL A 150 0.43 17.57 9.87
C VAL A 150 1.40 16.75 10.73
N LEU A 151 2.61 16.48 10.21
CA LEU A 151 3.65 15.72 10.93
C LEU A 151 4.28 16.49 12.09
N THR A 152 4.18 17.82 12.07
CA THR A 152 4.68 18.69 13.15
C THR A 152 3.59 19.16 14.09
N ASN A 153 2.36 19.27 13.59
CA ASN A 153 1.26 19.89 14.32
C ASN A 153 0.40 18.87 15.09
N GLU A 154 0.52 17.58 14.75
CA GLU A 154 -0.34 16.55 15.31
C GLU A 154 0.46 15.35 15.83
N HIS A 155 -0.17 14.59 16.72
CA HIS A 155 0.40 13.37 17.28
C HIS A 155 -0.30 12.14 16.69
N PHE A 156 0.51 11.13 16.36
CA PHE A 156 0.03 9.84 15.87
C PHE A 156 0.66 8.71 16.71
N ASP A 157 -0.07 7.64 16.92
CA ASP A 157 0.36 6.50 17.73
C ASP A 157 0.83 5.31 16.86
N ALA A 158 0.54 5.33 15.56
CA ALA A 158 1.05 4.36 14.59
C ALA A 158 1.14 4.98 13.18
N ILE A 159 2.11 4.51 12.39
CA ILE A 159 2.30 4.93 11.00
C ILE A 159 2.27 3.69 10.09
N TYR A 160 1.53 3.79 8.99
CA TYR A 160 1.47 2.79 7.94
C TYR A 160 1.83 3.43 6.62
N THR A 161 2.74 2.81 5.84
CA THR A 161 3.19 3.42 4.59
C THR A 161 3.29 2.43 3.44
N CYS A 162 2.96 2.91 2.24
CA CYS A 162 3.17 2.20 1.00
C CYS A 162 3.34 3.19 -0.17
N GLY A 163 4.27 2.90 -1.08
CA GLY A 163 4.56 3.72 -2.25
C GLY A 163 6.03 3.65 -2.66
N PRO A 164 6.55 4.65 -3.36
CA PRO A 164 7.94 4.64 -3.83
C PRO A 164 8.94 4.42 -2.70
N THR A 165 9.92 3.54 -2.92
CA THR A 165 10.93 3.18 -1.90
C THR A 165 11.61 4.39 -1.24
N PRO A 166 12.00 5.47 -1.96
CA PRO A 166 12.56 6.66 -1.30
C PRO A 166 11.60 7.30 -0.31
N MET A 167 10.29 7.35 -0.65
CA MET A 167 9.25 7.89 0.22
C MET A 167 9.12 7.03 1.49
N MET A 168 8.97 5.71 1.33
CA MET A 168 8.83 4.78 2.47
C MET A 168 10.03 4.88 3.42
N LYS A 169 11.27 4.93 2.87
CA LYS A 169 12.49 5.12 3.67
C LYS A 169 12.47 6.43 4.46
N ALA A 170 12.01 7.51 3.85
CA ALA A 170 11.90 8.80 4.55
C ALA A 170 10.85 8.76 5.66
N VAL A 171 9.72 8.10 5.43
CA VAL A 171 8.65 7.90 6.43
C VAL A 171 9.14 7.03 7.59
N VAL A 172 9.82 5.91 7.30
CA VAL A 172 10.40 5.03 8.34
C VAL A 172 11.43 5.78 9.18
N ARG A 173 12.28 6.62 8.57
CA ARG A 173 13.23 7.46 9.30
C ARG A 173 12.51 8.43 10.23
N TYR A 174 11.50 9.13 9.74
CA TYR A 174 10.67 10.01 10.54
C TYR A 174 10.03 9.26 11.72
N ALA A 175 9.45 8.08 11.48
CA ALA A 175 8.84 7.26 12.53
C ALA A 175 9.85 6.88 13.63
N ARG A 176 11.08 6.48 13.23
CA ARG A 176 12.17 6.17 14.18
C ARG A 176 12.56 7.39 15.02
N GLU A 177 12.72 8.57 14.40
CA GLU A 177 13.07 9.82 15.10
C GLU A 177 11.99 10.24 16.09
N LYS A 178 10.72 9.93 15.81
CA LYS A 178 9.58 10.25 16.67
C LYS A 178 9.20 9.11 17.62
N HIS A 179 9.88 7.97 17.57
CA HIS A 179 9.57 6.77 18.35
C HIS A 179 8.12 6.28 18.16
N ILE A 180 7.61 6.35 16.92
CA ILE A 180 6.28 5.90 16.53
C ILE A 180 6.43 4.56 15.80
N GLU A 181 5.64 3.55 16.18
CA GLU A 181 5.61 2.28 15.46
C GLU A 181 5.21 2.48 14.00
N CYS A 182 5.94 1.81 13.09
CA CYS A 182 5.69 1.94 11.66
C CYS A 182 5.75 0.59 10.95
N GLU A 183 4.78 0.36 10.06
CA GLU A 183 4.80 -0.74 9.11
C GLU A 183 4.83 -0.21 7.67
N ALA A 184 5.65 -0.85 6.83
CA ALA A 184 5.79 -0.52 5.41
C ALA A 184 5.40 -1.73 4.55
N SER A 185 4.54 -1.49 3.56
CA SER A 185 4.18 -2.47 2.54
C SER A 185 5.11 -2.33 1.34
N LEU A 186 5.96 -3.33 1.10
CA LEU A 186 7.00 -3.31 0.08
C LEU A 186 6.48 -3.73 -1.29
N GLU A 187 7.06 -3.13 -2.35
CA GLU A 187 6.73 -3.37 -3.75
C GLU A 187 7.91 -4.02 -4.51
N ASN A 188 8.42 -5.14 -4.01
CA ASN A 188 9.49 -5.86 -4.70
C ASN A 188 8.97 -6.58 -5.95
N MET A 189 9.83 -6.74 -6.98
CA MET A 189 9.50 -7.58 -8.13
C MET A 189 9.21 -9.01 -7.68
N MET A 190 8.14 -9.59 -8.19
CA MET A 190 7.72 -10.95 -7.86
C MET A 190 7.59 -11.79 -9.13
N ALA A 191 7.83 -13.10 -9.00
CA ALA A 191 7.60 -14.06 -10.07
C ALA A 191 6.60 -15.15 -9.65
N CYS A 192 6.78 -15.81 -8.50
CA CYS A 192 5.90 -16.89 -8.08
C CYS A 192 4.81 -16.48 -7.08
N GLY A 193 5.01 -15.40 -6.32
CA GLY A 193 4.10 -14.98 -5.25
C GLY A 193 4.04 -15.90 -4.02
N LEU A 194 4.82 -16.99 -3.99
CA LEU A 194 4.69 -18.10 -3.04
C LEU A 194 5.96 -18.41 -2.22
N GLY A 195 7.02 -17.60 -2.37
CA GLY A 195 8.29 -17.78 -1.66
C GLY A 195 9.24 -18.83 -2.24
N ALA A 196 8.94 -19.40 -3.41
CA ALA A 196 9.73 -20.50 -3.98
C ALA A 196 10.88 -20.05 -4.90
N CYS A 197 10.72 -18.94 -5.64
CA CYS A 197 11.67 -18.51 -6.68
C CYS A 197 12.75 -17.56 -6.18
N LEU A 198 12.64 -17.03 -4.97
CA LEU A 198 13.56 -16.06 -4.34
C LEU A 198 13.74 -14.73 -5.11
N CYS A 199 12.85 -14.41 -6.07
CA CYS A 199 12.92 -13.19 -6.87
C CYS A 199 12.71 -11.91 -6.02
N CYS A 200 11.81 -11.99 -5.02
CA CYS A 200 11.38 -10.85 -4.21
C CYS A 200 12.12 -10.72 -2.87
N VAL A 201 13.35 -11.21 -2.78
CA VAL A 201 14.12 -11.18 -1.53
C VAL A 201 14.44 -9.74 -1.12
N GLU A 202 14.19 -9.43 0.15
CA GLU A 202 14.59 -8.21 0.84
C GLU A 202 15.58 -8.54 1.96
N LYS A 203 16.62 -7.68 2.12
CA LYS A 203 17.54 -7.77 3.25
C LYS A 203 16.91 -7.16 4.50
N THR A 204 16.85 -7.95 5.56
CA THR A 204 16.27 -7.54 6.83
C THR A 204 17.23 -7.79 7.99
N THR A 205 16.88 -7.34 9.18
CA THR A 205 17.61 -7.64 10.42
C THR A 205 17.57 -9.14 10.78
N GLU A 206 16.65 -9.89 10.19
CA GLU A 206 16.48 -11.35 10.38
C GLU A 206 17.09 -12.16 9.22
N GLY A 207 17.84 -11.51 8.33
CA GLY A 207 18.42 -12.12 7.13
C GLY A 207 17.63 -11.80 5.87
N ASN A 208 17.75 -12.65 4.86
CA ASN A 208 17.08 -12.49 3.57
C ASN A 208 15.70 -13.10 3.62
N LEU A 209 14.64 -12.28 3.46
CA LEU A 209 13.26 -12.70 3.52
C LEU A 209 12.55 -12.54 2.18
N CYS A 210 11.65 -13.45 1.83
CA CYS A 210 10.83 -13.34 0.62
C CYS A 210 9.62 -12.42 0.88
N VAL A 211 9.60 -11.26 0.23
CA VAL A 211 8.52 -10.28 0.40
C VAL A 211 7.13 -10.87 0.11
N CYS A 212 7.02 -11.77 -0.85
CA CYS A 212 5.74 -12.41 -1.19
C CYS A 212 5.21 -13.40 -0.13
N LYS A 213 6.07 -13.88 0.79
CA LYS A 213 5.71 -14.88 1.80
C LYS A 213 5.74 -14.30 3.22
N GLU A 214 6.85 -13.67 3.60
CA GLU A 214 7.05 -13.06 4.93
C GLU A 214 6.50 -11.64 5.02
N GLY A 215 6.32 -10.96 3.87
CA GLY A 215 5.67 -9.66 3.67
C GLY A 215 4.36 -9.80 2.89
N PRO A 216 3.96 -8.77 2.13
CA PRO A 216 4.70 -7.55 1.78
C PRO A 216 4.83 -6.53 2.91
N VAL A 217 4.06 -6.65 3.98
CA VAL A 217 4.09 -5.72 5.11
C VAL A 217 5.18 -6.12 6.11
N PHE A 218 6.05 -5.19 6.43
CA PHE A 218 7.13 -5.35 7.41
C PHE A 218 7.09 -4.23 8.45
N ASN A 219 7.26 -4.61 9.72
CA ASN A 219 7.56 -3.64 10.76
C ASN A 219 8.92 -2.98 10.48
N MET A 220 9.05 -1.69 10.74
CA MET A 220 10.26 -0.90 10.49
C MET A 220 11.52 -1.46 11.17
N ASN A 221 11.36 -2.16 12.31
CA ASN A 221 12.47 -2.75 13.05
C ASN A 221 13.12 -3.95 12.33
N ARG A 222 12.41 -4.53 11.37
CA ARG A 222 12.94 -5.61 10.52
C ARG A 222 13.67 -5.07 9.28
N LEU A 223 13.50 -3.79 8.94
CA LEU A 223 14.06 -3.17 7.74
C LEU A 223 15.42 -2.50 8.02
N LEU A 224 16.40 -2.74 7.15
CA LEU A 224 17.75 -2.16 7.21
C LEU A 224 17.81 -0.76 6.55
N TRP A 225 16.81 0.03 6.70
CA TRP A 225 16.65 1.37 6.11
C TRP A 225 17.08 2.48 7.04
#